data_941a5a469e553c8d23b9ca33dda1dc67
#
_entry.id   941a5a469e553c8d23b9ca33dda1dc67
#
_cell.length_a   1.000
_cell.length_b   1.000
_cell.length_c   1.000
_cell.angle_alpha   90.00
_cell.angle_beta   90.00
_cell.angle_gamma   90.00
#
_symmetry.space_group_name_H-M   'P 1'
#
loop_
_entity.id
_entity.type
_entity.pdbx_description
1 polymer ?
#
loop_
_entity_poly.entity_id
_entity_poly.type
_entity_poly.pdbx_seq_one_letter_code
_entity_poly.pdbx_strand_id
1 'polypeptide(L)'
;MPTPTCETTGSAARHFPRRISLPTLAKAAQKCRGCSLYCHATHVVFGEGSRSAKLLLVGEQPGDQEDRAGQPFVGPSGRLLDETLLAAGIERSTVYVTNAVKHFKWKPSPTGKRRLHSKPNWTEIAACRPWLLEELKLVAPPLLMTLGATAAQSLLGKSFKLTQHRHE
;
A
#
# COMPACT_ATOMS: atom_id res chain seq x y z
N MET A 1 -7.89 -3.03 29.85
CA MET A 1 -9.08 -2.84 28.99
C MET A 1 -9.02 -3.87 27.88
N PRO A 2 -10.08 -4.62 27.59
CA PRO A 2 -10.07 -5.56 26.46
C PRO A 2 -9.87 -4.77 25.17
N THR A 3 -8.93 -5.23 24.34
CA THR A 3 -8.73 -4.73 22.97
C THR A 3 -10.08 -4.89 22.23
N PRO A 4 -10.58 -3.85 21.57
CA PRO A 4 -11.81 -3.96 20.80
C PRO A 4 -11.65 -5.10 19.79
N THR A 5 -12.59 -6.03 19.78
CA THR A 5 -12.65 -7.11 18.79
C THR A 5 -12.96 -6.47 17.44
N CYS A 6 -11.94 -6.37 16.58
CA CYS A 6 -12.10 -5.81 15.24
C CYS A 6 -12.73 -6.86 14.31
N GLU A 7 -14.02 -6.73 14.05
CA GLU A 7 -14.69 -7.55 13.07
C GLU A 7 -14.17 -7.26 11.66
N THR A 8 -13.66 -8.29 11.00
CA THR A 8 -13.11 -8.17 9.65
C THR A 8 -13.97 -8.92 8.64
N THR A 9 -14.00 -8.41 7.41
CA THR A 9 -14.71 -9.06 6.30
C THR A 9 -13.85 -10.14 5.60
N GLY A 10 -12.58 -10.26 5.96
CA GLY A 10 -11.63 -11.22 5.40
C GLY A 10 -11.07 -10.85 4.02
N SER A 11 -11.67 -9.88 3.32
CA SER A 11 -11.19 -9.45 1.99
C SER A 11 -11.63 -8.04 1.65
N ALA A 12 -10.73 -7.28 1.02
CA ALA A 12 -11.00 -5.97 0.45
C ALA A 12 -12.04 -5.99 -0.68
N ALA A 13 -12.14 -7.09 -1.42
CA ALA A 13 -13.11 -7.23 -2.52
C ALA A 13 -14.57 -7.04 -2.07
N ARG A 14 -14.89 -7.32 -0.81
CA ARG A 14 -16.23 -7.12 -0.24
C ARG A 14 -16.63 -5.63 -0.13
N HIS A 15 -15.67 -4.73 -0.31
CA HIS A 15 -15.86 -3.28 -0.22
C HIS A 15 -15.86 -2.59 -1.58
N PHE A 16 -15.79 -3.34 -2.69
CA PHE A 16 -15.74 -2.77 -4.02
C PHE A 16 -17.04 -2.05 -4.37
N PRO A 17 -16.96 -0.87 -5.02
CA PRO A 17 -18.12 -0.16 -5.50
C PRO A 17 -18.71 -0.85 -6.76
N ARG A 18 -19.98 -0.56 -7.07
CA ARG A 18 -20.63 -1.09 -8.29
C ARG A 18 -19.94 -0.62 -9.58
N ARG A 19 -19.48 0.63 -9.61
CA ARG A 19 -18.69 1.19 -10.73
C ARG A 19 -17.24 1.25 -10.28
N ILE A 20 -16.36 0.61 -11.03
CA ILE A 20 -14.93 0.51 -10.71
C ILE A 20 -14.15 1.57 -11.51
N SER A 21 -13.53 2.49 -10.79
CA SER A 21 -12.56 3.49 -11.26
C SER A 21 -11.63 3.85 -10.12
N LEU A 22 -10.46 4.44 -10.37
CA LEU A 22 -9.54 4.83 -9.31
C LEU A 22 -10.22 5.72 -8.24
N PRO A 23 -10.97 6.78 -8.58
CA PRO A 23 -11.65 7.60 -7.56
C PRO A 23 -12.70 6.83 -6.76
N THR A 24 -13.49 5.96 -7.41
CA THR A 24 -14.54 5.20 -6.71
C THR A 24 -13.96 4.12 -5.81
N LEU A 25 -12.84 3.49 -6.21
CA LEU A 25 -12.09 2.55 -5.37
C LEU A 25 -11.48 3.26 -4.17
N ALA A 26 -10.80 4.40 -4.37
CA ALA A 26 -10.21 5.19 -3.30
C ALA A 26 -11.26 5.61 -2.25
N LYS A 27 -12.43 6.06 -2.71
CA LYS A 27 -13.56 6.41 -1.84
C LYS A 27 -14.10 5.19 -1.07
N ALA A 28 -14.25 4.06 -1.74
CA ALA A 28 -14.74 2.83 -1.12
C ALA A 28 -13.73 2.25 -0.11
N ALA A 29 -12.44 2.36 -0.41
CA ALA A 29 -11.37 1.89 0.45
C ALA A 29 -11.37 2.59 1.83
N GLN A 30 -11.86 3.83 1.94
CA GLN A 30 -11.97 4.54 3.21
C GLN A 30 -12.85 3.80 4.25
N LYS A 31 -13.71 2.91 3.81
CA LYS A 31 -14.57 2.08 4.67
C LYS A 31 -14.11 0.62 4.73
N CYS A 32 -12.89 0.33 4.27
CA CYS A 32 -12.39 -1.05 4.20
C CYS A 32 -12.17 -1.64 5.60
N ARG A 33 -12.76 -2.81 5.82
CA ARG A 33 -12.58 -3.66 7.01
C ARG A 33 -12.09 -5.06 6.62
N GLY A 34 -11.34 -5.16 5.54
CA GLY A 34 -10.84 -6.43 4.99
C GLY A 34 -9.91 -7.19 5.95
N CYS A 35 -9.14 -6.48 6.76
CA CYS A 35 -8.22 -7.04 7.77
C CYS A 35 -8.22 -6.15 9.03
N SER A 36 -7.65 -6.64 10.12
CA SER A 36 -7.64 -5.94 11.43
C SER A 36 -6.83 -4.65 11.46
N LEU A 37 -6.03 -4.34 10.44
CA LEU A 37 -5.19 -3.14 10.42
C LEU A 37 -5.99 -1.84 10.48
N TYR A 38 -7.23 -1.82 9.94
CA TYR A 38 -8.09 -0.63 9.98
C TYR A 38 -8.40 -0.15 11.41
N CYS A 39 -8.30 -1.04 12.40
CA CYS A 39 -8.64 -0.70 13.79
C CYS A 39 -7.64 0.24 14.45
N HIS A 40 -6.42 0.24 13.98
CA HIS A 40 -5.32 0.99 14.59
C HIS A 40 -4.72 2.02 13.63
N ALA A 41 -5.07 1.97 12.35
CA ALA A 41 -4.69 2.98 11.38
C ALA A 41 -5.56 4.23 11.55
N THR A 42 -4.99 5.40 11.19
CA THR A 42 -5.70 6.68 11.20
C THR A 42 -6.50 6.85 9.92
N HIS A 43 -5.86 6.55 8.78
CA HIS A 43 -6.47 6.63 7.46
C HIS A 43 -6.15 5.39 6.61
N VAL A 44 -6.99 5.16 5.62
CA VAL A 44 -6.60 4.36 4.45
C VAL A 44 -5.69 5.21 3.59
N VAL A 45 -4.57 4.65 3.17
CA VAL A 45 -3.66 5.26 2.21
C VAL A 45 -3.79 4.51 0.88
N PHE A 46 -4.61 5.05 -0.01
CA PHE A 46 -4.80 4.50 -1.35
C PHE A 46 -3.66 4.96 -2.28
N GLY A 47 -3.54 4.35 -3.46
CA GLY A 47 -2.54 4.77 -4.44
C GLY A 47 -2.85 6.14 -5.04
N GLU A 48 -1.81 6.81 -5.55
CA GLU A 48 -1.86 8.14 -6.12
C GLU A 48 -1.02 8.24 -7.38
N GLY A 49 -1.51 9.00 -8.36
CA GLY A 49 -0.83 9.25 -9.62
C GLY A 49 -1.77 9.24 -10.81
N SER A 50 -1.20 9.41 -12.00
CA SER A 50 -1.97 9.41 -13.24
C SER A 50 -2.51 8.02 -13.57
N ARG A 51 -3.75 7.95 -14.07
CA ARG A 51 -4.29 6.72 -14.65
C ARG A 51 -3.48 6.24 -15.87
N SER A 52 -2.84 7.15 -16.57
CA SER A 52 -1.97 6.86 -17.73
C SER A 52 -0.48 6.79 -17.33
N ALA A 53 -0.18 6.50 -16.07
CA ALA A 53 1.19 6.39 -15.59
C ALA A 53 1.98 5.33 -16.36
N LYS A 54 3.20 5.67 -16.75
CA LYS A 54 4.12 4.76 -17.46
C LYS A 54 4.86 3.83 -16.52
N LEU A 55 4.97 4.21 -15.26
CA LEU A 55 5.61 3.44 -14.20
C LEU A 55 4.67 3.38 -12.99
N LEU A 56 4.44 2.19 -12.46
CA LEU A 56 3.73 1.98 -11.22
C LEU A 56 4.68 1.39 -10.18
N LEU A 57 4.78 2.05 -9.03
CA LEU A 57 5.62 1.64 -7.92
C LEU A 57 4.76 1.08 -6.78
N VAL A 58 5.13 -0.09 -6.28
CA VAL A 58 4.44 -0.75 -5.16
C VAL A 58 5.38 -0.86 -3.97
N GLY A 59 5.05 -0.17 -2.88
CA GLY A 59 5.71 -0.33 -1.58
C GLY A 59 5.05 -1.41 -0.71
N GLU A 60 5.53 -1.56 0.52
CA GLU A 60 5.01 -2.54 1.48
C GLU A 60 3.69 -2.07 2.10
N GLN A 61 3.72 -0.96 2.84
CA GLN A 61 2.59 -0.37 3.56
C GLN A 61 2.86 1.12 3.83
N PRO A 62 1.85 1.91 4.20
CA PRO A 62 2.04 3.29 4.64
C PRO A 62 2.94 3.36 5.88
N GLY A 63 3.69 4.44 6.03
CA GLY A 63 4.37 4.82 7.26
C GLY A 63 3.49 5.71 8.16
N ASP A 64 4.05 6.21 9.27
CA ASP A 64 3.33 7.07 10.22
C ASP A 64 2.87 8.40 9.59
N GLN A 65 3.70 9.01 8.74
CA GLN A 65 3.35 10.26 8.06
C GLN A 65 2.27 10.05 7.00
N GLU A 66 2.36 8.98 6.22
CA GLU A 66 1.37 8.58 5.24
C GLU A 66 0.02 8.28 5.89
N ASP A 67 0.02 7.54 7.00
CA ASP A 67 -1.19 7.19 7.75
C ASP A 67 -1.89 8.43 8.32
N ARG A 68 -1.12 9.45 8.74
CA ARG A 68 -1.67 10.72 9.24
C ARG A 68 -2.21 11.60 8.11
N ALA A 69 -1.50 11.65 6.98
CA ALA A 69 -1.87 12.47 5.83
C ALA A 69 -2.96 11.83 4.95
N GLY A 70 -3.10 10.50 4.98
CA GLY A 70 -3.95 9.76 4.06
C GLY A 70 -3.38 9.69 2.63
N GLN A 71 -2.09 10.00 2.44
CA GLN A 71 -1.41 10.07 1.14
C GLN A 71 -0.19 9.15 1.10
N PRO A 72 0.07 8.44 -0.01
CA PRO A 72 1.22 7.55 -0.13
C PRO A 72 2.52 8.33 -0.36
N PHE A 73 3.62 7.81 0.19
CA PHE A 73 4.98 8.31 -0.05
C PHE A 73 5.20 9.80 0.26
N VAL A 74 4.62 10.31 1.35
CA VAL A 74 4.85 11.69 1.84
C VAL A 74 5.90 11.77 2.94
N GLY A 75 6.27 10.64 3.52
CA GLY A 75 7.28 10.53 4.57
C GLY A 75 8.73 10.44 4.05
N PRO A 76 9.68 10.06 4.93
CA PRO A 76 11.10 9.99 4.57
C PRO A 76 11.40 9.09 3.37
N SER A 77 10.75 7.93 3.27
CA SER A 77 10.92 7.02 2.12
C SER A 77 10.37 7.63 0.82
N GLY A 78 9.29 8.41 0.92
CA GLY A 78 8.74 9.13 -0.24
C GLY A 78 9.68 10.22 -0.75
N ARG A 79 10.30 10.99 0.14
CA ARG A 79 11.30 11.99 -0.25
C ARG A 79 12.49 11.35 -0.95
N LEU A 80 13.02 10.26 -0.41
CA LEU A 80 14.10 9.52 -1.06
C LEU A 80 13.67 8.97 -2.44
N LEU A 81 12.43 8.50 -2.57
CA LEU A 81 11.87 8.07 -3.84
C LEU A 81 11.83 9.23 -4.86
N ASP A 82 11.34 10.40 -4.45
CA ASP A 82 11.26 11.58 -5.30
C ASP A 82 12.63 12.05 -5.76
N GLU A 83 13.63 12.08 -4.87
CA GLU A 83 15.04 12.37 -5.19
C GLU A 83 15.60 11.35 -6.19
N THR A 84 15.29 10.07 -6.01
CA THR A 84 15.75 8.99 -6.89
C THR A 84 15.12 9.09 -8.28
N LEU A 85 13.81 9.36 -8.35
CA LEU A 85 13.10 9.56 -9.61
C LEU A 85 13.68 10.77 -10.37
N LEU A 86 13.91 11.88 -9.66
CA LEU A 86 14.51 13.07 -10.23
C LEU A 86 15.91 12.78 -10.80
N ALA A 87 16.76 12.10 -10.04
CA ALA A 87 18.10 11.69 -10.47
C ALA A 87 18.07 10.77 -11.70
N ALA A 88 17.01 9.95 -11.84
CA ALA A 88 16.80 9.09 -13.00
C ALA A 88 16.13 9.81 -14.19
N GLY A 89 15.83 11.11 -14.08
CA GLY A 89 15.14 11.87 -15.13
C GLY A 89 13.66 11.46 -15.28
N ILE A 90 13.04 10.88 -14.25
CA ILE A 90 11.65 10.44 -14.27
C ILE A 90 10.78 11.47 -13.54
N GLU A 91 9.85 12.09 -14.27
CA GLU A 91 8.91 13.02 -13.67
C GLU A 91 7.91 12.30 -12.75
N ARG A 92 7.80 12.75 -11.50
CA ARG A 92 6.89 12.19 -10.49
C ARG A 92 5.43 12.13 -10.96
N SER A 93 4.99 13.09 -11.77
CA SER A 93 3.65 13.16 -12.35
C SER A 93 3.33 12.01 -13.32
N THR A 94 4.36 11.36 -13.88
CA THR A 94 4.22 10.21 -14.79
C THR A 94 4.22 8.86 -14.07
N VAL A 95 4.32 8.86 -12.74
CA VAL A 95 4.41 7.69 -11.90
C VAL A 95 3.14 7.53 -11.07
N TYR A 96 2.62 6.32 -10.97
CA TYR A 96 1.62 5.93 -9.99
C TYR A 96 2.29 5.21 -8.82
N VAL A 97 2.03 5.62 -7.60
CA VAL A 97 2.59 4.99 -6.40
C VAL A 97 1.50 4.39 -5.55
N THR A 98 1.75 3.23 -5.00
CA THR A 98 0.84 2.55 -4.10
C THR A 98 1.60 1.60 -3.16
N ASN A 99 0.86 0.91 -2.28
CA ASN A 99 1.41 -0.07 -1.36
C ASN A 99 0.63 -1.39 -1.46
N ALA A 100 1.28 -2.49 -1.10
CA ALA A 100 0.66 -3.82 -1.00
C ALA A 100 -0.47 -3.84 0.04
N VAL A 101 -0.31 -3.09 1.13
CA VAL A 101 -1.30 -2.92 2.19
C VAL A 101 -1.67 -1.45 2.33
N LYS A 102 -2.98 -1.15 2.52
CA LYS A 102 -3.49 0.23 2.52
C LYS A 102 -3.60 0.85 3.92
N HIS A 103 -3.33 0.10 4.98
CA HIS A 103 -3.35 0.58 6.35
C HIS A 103 -1.99 0.40 7.02
N PHE A 104 -1.61 1.35 7.86
CA PHE A 104 -0.36 1.30 8.60
C PHE A 104 -0.43 0.28 9.73
N LYS A 105 0.45 -0.72 9.70
CA LYS A 105 0.68 -1.64 10.80
C LYS A 105 1.78 -1.13 11.70
N TRP A 106 1.48 -0.92 12.96
CA TRP A 106 2.43 -0.38 13.91
C TRP A 106 2.27 -0.99 15.30
N LYS A 107 3.28 -0.80 16.11
CA LYS A 107 3.28 -1.09 17.55
C LYS A 107 3.79 0.15 18.30
N PRO A 108 3.35 0.37 19.56
CA PRO A 108 3.89 1.46 20.36
C PRO A 108 5.38 1.24 20.64
N SER A 109 6.16 2.33 20.68
CA SER A 109 7.53 2.30 21.18
C SER A 109 7.54 1.92 22.68
N PRO A 110 8.68 1.49 23.26
CA PRO A 110 8.77 1.20 24.69
C PRO A 110 8.32 2.36 25.57
N THR A 111 8.52 3.59 25.12
CA THR A 111 8.08 4.81 25.83
C THR A 111 6.63 5.23 25.50
N GLY A 112 5.94 4.53 24.60
CA GLY A 112 4.60 4.87 24.13
C GLY A 112 4.49 6.12 23.24
N LYS A 113 5.59 6.88 23.06
CA LYS A 113 5.57 8.18 22.36
C LYS A 113 5.55 8.09 20.83
N ARG A 114 5.91 6.94 20.27
CA ARG A 114 6.03 6.74 18.81
C ARG A 114 5.29 5.49 18.36
N ARG A 115 4.74 5.54 17.15
CA ARG A 115 4.25 4.38 16.43
C ARG A 115 5.39 3.78 15.61
N LEU A 116 5.84 2.58 15.98
CA LEU A 116 6.91 1.87 15.29
C LEU A 116 6.32 0.98 14.22
N HIS A 117 6.86 1.07 13.01
CA HIS A 117 6.51 0.20 11.90
C HIS A 117 6.60 -1.28 12.28
N SER A 118 5.59 -2.06 11.91
CA SER A 118 5.53 -3.50 12.10
C SER A 118 5.14 -4.16 10.78
N LYS A 119 5.91 -5.15 10.34
CA LYS A 119 5.69 -5.80 9.05
C LYS A 119 4.29 -6.42 8.96
N PRO A 120 3.53 -6.21 7.87
CA PRO A 120 2.26 -6.89 7.67
C PRO A 120 2.49 -8.40 7.50
N ASN A 121 1.58 -9.20 8.04
CA ASN A 121 1.60 -10.65 7.84
C ASN A 121 0.89 -11.03 6.52
N TRP A 122 1.03 -12.30 6.13
CA TRP A 122 0.46 -12.78 4.87
C TRP A 122 -1.07 -12.67 4.80
N THR A 123 -1.77 -12.89 5.89
CA THR A 123 -3.24 -12.78 5.94
C THR A 123 -3.69 -11.34 5.66
N GLU A 124 -3.00 -10.35 6.24
CA GLU A 124 -3.26 -8.93 6.02
C GLU A 124 -2.96 -8.52 4.56
N ILE A 125 -1.83 -9.01 4.00
CA ILE A 125 -1.46 -8.79 2.60
C ILE A 125 -2.52 -9.40 1.68
N ALA A 126 -2.89 -10.65 1.89
CA ALA A 126 -3.87 -11.34 1.06
C ALA A 126 -5.25 -10.68 1.11
N ALA A 127 -5.70 -10.25 2.30
CA ALA A 127 -6.96 -9.54 2.46
C ALA A 127 -6.97 -8.18 1.75
N CYS A 128 -5.83 -7.47 1.70
CA CYS A 128 -5.69 -6.16 1.07
C CYS A 128 -5.41 -6.23 -0.44
N ARG A 129 -4.85 -7.34 -0.92
CA ARG A 129 -4.42 -7.55 -2.30
C ARG A 129 -5.47 -7.18 -3.37
N PRO A 130 -6.79 -7.41 -3.19
CA PRO A 130 -7.77 -7.02 -4.19
C PRO A 130 -7.72 -5.54 -4.58
N TRP A 131 -7.44 -4.61 -3.63
CA TRP A 131 -7.25 -3.19 -3.97
C TRP A 131 -6.08 -2.99 -4.93
N LEU A 132 -4.92 -3.58 -4.62
CA LEU A 132 -3.73 -3.48 -5.47
C LEU A 132 -3.98 -4.02 -6.88
N LEU A 133 -4.67 -5.15 -7.00
CA LEU A 133 -4.95 -5.76 -8.31
C LEU A 133 -5.89 -4.89 -9.16
N GLU A 134 -6.87 -4.23 -8.55
CA GLU A 134 -7.74 -3.31 -9.29
C GLU A 134 -7.01 -2.01 -9.68
N GLU A 135 -6.12 -1.47 -8.84
CA GLU A 135 -5.25 -0.36 -9.24
C GLU A 135 -4.40 -0.74 -10.45
N LEU A 136 -3.77 -1.92 -10.44
CA LEU A 136 -2.96 -2.41 -11.56
C LEU A 136 -3.77 -2.55 -12.85
N LYS A 137 -4.99 -3.10 -12.77
CA LYS A 137 -5.87 -3.23 -13.94
C LYS A 137 -6.28 -1.88 -14.53
N LEU A 138 -6.57 -0.90 -13.67
CA LEU A 138 -7.06 0.41 -14.09
C LEU A 138 -5.97 1.31 -14.64
N VAL A 139 -4.77 1.25 -14.06
CA VAL A 139 -3.59 1.99 -14.53
C VAL A 139 -2.97 1.30 -15.73
N ALA A 140 -2.92 -0.04 -15.73
CA ALA A 140 -2.32 -0.89 -16.77
C ALA A 140 -0.94 -0.36 -17.23
N PRO A 141 0.01 -0.13 -16.30
CA PRO A 141 1.28 0.52 -16.61
C PRO A 141 2.15 -0.40 -17.46
N PRO A 142 2.90 0.12 -18.45
CA PRO A 142 3.87 -0.68 -19.19
C PRO A 142 5.04 -1.17 -18.32
N LEU A 143 5.33 -0.50 -17.20
CA LEU A 143 6.38 -0.87 -16.27
C LEU A 143 5.85 -0.91 -14.83
N LEU A 144 6.08 -2.02 -14.15
CA LEU A 144 5.75 -2.24 -12.74
C LEU A 144 7.05 -2.51 -11.96
N MET A 145 7.25 -1.76 -10.87
CA MET A 145 8.39 -1.96 -9.98
C MET A 145 7.90 -2.16 -8.53
N THR A 146 8.46 -3.16 -7.86
CA THR A 146 8.19 -3.44 -6.44
C THR A 146 9.34 -2.96 -5.57
N LEU A 147 9.03 -2.23 -4.52
CA LEU A 147 9.99 -1.70 -3.56
C LEU A 147 10.05 -2.64 -2.35
N GLY A 148 10.91 -3.65 -2.44
CA GLY A 148 11.15 -4.61 -1.37
C GLY A 148 10.37 -5.93 -1.50
N ALA A 149 10.73 -6.89 -0.64
CA ALA A 149 10.25 -8.28 -0.73
C ALA A 149 8.74 -8.42 -0.48
N THR A 150 8.18 -7.67 0.45
CA THR A 150 6.72 -7.74 0.76
C THR A 150 5.88 -7.28 -0.42
N ALA A 151 6.29 -6.21 -1.10
CA ALA A 151 5.64 -5.72 -2.30
C ALA A 151 5.70 -6.75 -3.42
N ALA A 152 6.88 -7.34 -3.68
CA ALA A 152 7.05 -8.41 -4.66
C ALA A 152 6.18 -9.64 -4.32
N GLN A 153 6.20 -10.10 -3.07
CA GLN A 153 5.40 -11.23 -2.62
C GLN A 153 3.90 -11.00 -2.74
N SER A 154 3.43 -9.76 -2.57
CA SER A 154 2.01 -9.44 -2.73
C SER A 154 1.47 -9.71 -4.14
N LEU A 155 2.34 -9.70 -5.14
CA LEU A 155 2.03 -9.94 -6.55
C LEU A 155 2.41 -11.36 -7.00
N LEU A 156 3.63 -11.80 -6.68
CA LEU A 156 4.24 -13.04 -7.18
C LEU A 156 4.01 -14.25 -6.27
N GLY A 157 3.45 -14.01 -5.07
CA GLY A 157 3.13 -15.07 -4.12
C GLY A 157 4.10 -15.15 -2.94
N LYS A 158 3.63 -15.76 -1.84
CA LYS A 158 4.33 -15.82 -0.54
C LYS A 158 5.71 -16.46 -0.61
N SER A 159 5.90 -17.44 -1.51
CA SER A 159 7.16 -18.18 -1.68
C SER A 159 8.23 -17.42 -2.45
N PHE A 160 7.87 -16.29 -3.09
CA PHE A 160 8.82 -15.50 -3.87
C PHE A 160 9.95 -14.94 -2.98
N LYS A 161 11.19 -15.19 -3.38
CA LYS A 161 12.39 -14.74 -2.65
C LYS A 161 13.17 -13.74 -3.51
N LEU A 162 13.00 -12.47 -3.23
CA LEU A 162 13.65 -11.37 -3.96
C LEU A 162 15.17 -11.53 -4.09
N THR A 163 15.83 -12.13 -3.10
CA THR A 163 17.28 -12.36 -3.10
C THR A 163 17.74 -13.38 -4.12
N GLN A 164 16.84 -14.25 -4.60
CA GLN A 164 17.13 -15.27 -5.60
C GLN A 164 16.88 -14.77 -7.05
N HIS A 165 16.22 -13.62 -7.19
CA HIS A 165 15.80 -13.03 -8.45
C HIS A 165 16.34 -11.60 -8.63
N ARG A 166 17.52 -11.35 -8.09
CA ARG A 166 18.22 -10.08 -8.36
C ARG A 166 18.82 -10.15 -9.75
N HIS A 167 18.60 -9.10 -10.55
CA HIS A 167 19.11 -8.94 -11.92
C HIS A 167 18.42 -9.82 -12.99
N GLU A 168 17.20 -10.31 -12.68
CA GLU A 168 16.33 -10.94 -13.68
C GLU A 168 15.35 -9.92 -14.25
#